data_2480893f3a9e13bc9d26c7f612d54053
#
_entry.id   2480893f3a9e13bc9d26c7f612d54053
#
_cell.length_a   1.000
_cell.length_b   1.000
_cell.length_c   1.000
_cell.angle_alpha   90.00
_cell.angle_beta   90.00
_cell.angle_gamma   90.00
#
_symmetry.space_group_name_H-M   'P 1'
#
loop_
_entity.id
_entity.type
_entity.pdbx_description
1 polymer ?
#
loop_
_entity_poly.entity_id
_entity_poly.type
_entity_poly.pdbx_seq_one_letter_code
_entity_poly.pdbx_strand_id
1 'polypeptide(L)'
;MGIFEFKPQKNIKKLQLVLGILLLGSIAVLLLTYILTFPAEWTVQLLGLGMLGMGIFVFTRYIIKDFVYASVKDENGGIDFTVTEQTYKKSVVVCRISTANVEKIFVVDQGDKTKELQLKQLIKNGKYKRFNYCADLFDEKYICVLANECGQPVALKLSYHPSLESFFKET
;
A
#
# COMPACT_ATOMS: atom_id res chain seq x y z
N MET A 1 -19.92 8.30 -19.34
CA MET A 1 -19.13 8.34 -18.12
C MET A 1 -17.67 8.12 -18.48
N GLY A 2 -16.77 9.07 -18.18
CA GLY A 2 -15.36 8.99 -18.59
C GLY A 2 -14.68 7.81 -17.91
N ILE A 3 -13.75 7.17 -18.61
CA ILE A 3 -12.87 6.16 -18.04
C ILE A 3 -12.01 6.90 -17.01
N PHE A 4 -12.18 6.58 -15.73
CA PHE A 4 -11.31 7.09 -14.68
C PHE A 4 -9.98 6.32 -14.73
N GLU A 5 -8.90 7.05 -14.83
CA GLU A 5 -7.56 6.49 -14.70
C GLU A 5 -6.71 7.44 -13.86
N PHE A 6 -6.05 6.92 -12.84
CA PHE A 6 -5.22 7.69 -11.94
C PHE A 6 -3.98 6.90 -11.53
N LYS A 7 -2.82 7.51 -11.69
CA LYS A 7 -1.54 7.00 -11.19
C LYS A 7 -1.08 7.85 -10.01
N PRO A 8 -1.08 7.30 -8.77
CA PRO A 8 -0.67 8.04 -7.59
C PRO A 8 0.82 8.41 -7.65
N GLN A 9 1.12 9.61 -7.19
CA GLN A 9 2.50 10.10 -7.12
C GLN A 9 3.18 9.55 -5.87
N LYS A 10 4.49 9.26 -5.99
CA LYS A 10 5.34 8.79 -4.89
C LYS A 10 6.27 9.89 -4.42
N ASN A 11 6.50 9.98 -3.13
CA ASN A 11 7.54 10.86 -2.59
C ASN A 11 8.91 10.16 -2.65
N ILE A 12 9.47 10.12 -3.86
CA ILE A 12 10.72 9.41 -4.14
C ILE A 12 11.86 9.89 -3.24
N LYS A 13 11.94 11.19 -2.91
CA LYS A 13 13.02 11.74 -2.06
C LYS A 13 12.99 11.17 -0.65
N LYS A 14 11.82 11.19 0.01
CA LYS A 14 11.66 10.60 1.36
C LYS A 14 11.94 9.10 1.34
N LEU A 15 11.49 8.41 0.30
CA LEU A 15 11.66 6.97 0.15
C LEU A 15 13.13 6.59 -0.06
N GLN A 16 13.88 7.33 -0.89
CA GLN A 16 15.32 7.14 -1.09
C GLN A 16 16.11 7.39 0.19
N LEU A 17 15.72 8.39 0.99
CA LEU A 17 16.35 8.67 2.28
C LEU A 17 16.17 7.49 3.24
N VAL A 18 14.95 6.97 3.39
CA VAL A 18 14.68 5.80 4.26
C VAL A 18 15.45 4.57 3.77
N LEU A 19 15.45 4.34 2.46
CA LEU A 19 16.21 3.23 1.88
C LEU A 19 17.71 3.38 2.15
N GLY A 20 18.25 4.60 1.97
CA GLY A 20 19.65 4.90 2.28
C GLY A 20 20.00 4.62 3.74
N ILE A 21 19.16 5.06 4.69
CA ILE A 21 19.34 4.79 6.12
C ILE A 21 19.32 3.28 6.41
N LEU A 22 18.36 2.53 5.83
CA LEU A 22 18.27 1.08 6.04
C LEU A 22 19.47 0.33 5.47
N LEU A 23 19.90 0.66 4.26
CA LEU A 23 21.03 -0.03 3.59
C LEU A 23 22.37 0.35 4.21
N LEU A 24 22.65 1.64 4.39
CA LEU A 24 23.90 2.09 5.00
C LEU A 24 23.97 1.68 6.47
N GLY A 25 22.86 1.76 7.21
CA GLY A 25 22.76 1.31 8.58
C GLY A 25 23.01 -0.19 8.71
N SER A 26 22.45 -1.02 7.80
CA SER A 26 22.72 -2.46 7.82
C SER A 26 24.18 -2.79 7.59
N ILE A 27 24.83 -2.11 6.62
CA ILE A 27 26.26 -2.29 6.32
C ILE A 27 27.09 -1.86 7.53
N ALA A 28 26.80 -0.69 8.13
CA ALA A 28 27.50 -0.20 9.30
C ALA A 28 27.40 -1.17 10.49
N VAL A 29 26.20 -1.69 10.77
CA VAL A 29 25.97 -2.68 11.84
C VAL A 29 26.78 -3.97 11.58
N LEU A 30 26.78 -4.49 10.36
CA LEU A 30 27.53 -5.68 9.99
C LEU A 30 29.05 -5.46 10.08
N LEU A 31 29.56 -4.31 9.66
CA LEU A 31 31.00 -3.97 9.78
C LEU A 31 31.41 -3.80 11.24
N LEU A 32 30.56 -3.20 12.09
CA LEU A 32 30.83 -3.05 13.51
C LEU A 32 30.99 -4.40 14.22
N THR A 33 30.20 -5.40 13.85
CA THR A 33 30.35 -6.76 14.43
C THR A 33 31.66 -7.45 14.01
N TYR A 34 32.22 -7.06 12.86
CA TYR A 34 33.48 -7.58 12.38
C TYR A 34 34.69 -6.93 13.08
N ILE A 35 34.58 -5.66 13.47
CA ILE A 35 35.68 -4.87 14.07
C ILE A 35 35.70 -5.05 15.60
N LEU A 36 34.52 -5.12 16.22
CA LEU A 36 34.35 -5.17 17.66
C LEU A 36 33.81 -6.54 18.12
N THR A 37 34.48 -7.18 19.05
CA THR A 37 33.98 -8.39 19.68
C THR A 37 32.88 -8.06 20.68
N PHE A 38 31.63 -8.34 20.31
CA PHE A 38 30.49 -8.16 21.20
C PHE A 38 30.06 -9.46 21.85
N PRO A 39 29.66 -9.43 23.13
CA PRO A 39 28.93 -10.56 23.71
C PRO A 39 27.63 -10.73 22.90
N ALA A 40 27.38 -11.92 22.36
CA ALA A 40 26.23 -12.23 21.47
C ALA A 40 26.29 -11.55 20.07
N GLU A 41 27.42 -11.62 19.38
CA GLU A 41 27.64 -11.11 18.02
C GLU A 41 26.53 -11.50 17.03
N TRP A 42 26.00 -12.71 17.13
CA TRP A 42 24.98 -13.24 16.26
C TRP A 42 23.67 -12.44 16.33
N THR A 43 23.30 -11.85 17.48
CA THR A 43 22.09 -11.03 17.62
C THR A 43 22.23 -9.71 16.86
N VAL A 44 23.41 -9.10 16.89
CA VAL A 44 23.72 -7.87 16.19
C VAL A 44 23.77 -8.12 14.67
N GLN A 45 24.33 -9.26 14.25
CA GLN A 45 24.32 -9.68 12.83
C GLN A 45 22.91 -9.92 12.33
N LEU A 46 22.04 -10.58 13.11
CA LEU A 46 20.63 -10.76 12.76
C LEU A 46 19.89 -9.42 12.60
N LEU A 47 20.20 -8.45 13.47
CA LEU A 47 19.63 -7.10 13.35
C LEU A 47 20.06 -6.43 12.03
N GLY A 48 21.34 -6.50 11.67
CA GLY A 48 21.87 -5.99 10.41
C GLY A 48 21.21 -6.64 9.19
N LEU A 49 21.07 -7.98 9.22
CA LEU A 49 20.37 -8.72 8.17
C LEU A 49 18.88 -8.37 8.10
N GLY A 50 18.22 -8.16 9.24
CA GLY A 50 16.83 -7.72 9.30
C GLY A 50 16.63 -6.34 8.67
N MET A 51 17.53 -5.39 8.93
CA MET A 51 17.51 -4.06 8.31
C MET A 51 17.73 -4.16 6.80
N LEU A 52 18.64 -5.00 6.33
CA LEU A 52 18.88 -5.25 4.91
C LEU A 52 17.65 -5.84 4.22
N GLY A 53 17.03 -6.86 4.85
CA GLY A 53 15.78 -7.46 4.34
C GLY A 53 14.64 -6.44 4.24
N MET A 54 14.50 -5.57 5.26
CA MET A 54 13.51 -4.50 5.24
C MET A 54 13.82 -3.46 4.15
N GLY A 55 15.08 -3.13 3.91
CA GLY A 55 15.51 -2.27 2.81
C GLY A 55 15.15 -2.86 1.44
N ILE A 56 15.42 -4.15 1.22
CA ILE A 56 15.02 -4.85 -0.03
C ILE A 56 13.50 -4.86 -0.20
N PHE A 57 12.75 -5.09 0.88
CA PHE A 57 11.29 -5.05 0.84
C PHE A 57 10.76 -3.67 0.45
N VAL A 58 11.27 -2.59 1.08
CA VAL A 58 10.88 -1.21 0.77
C VAL A 58 11.23 -0.87 -0.68
N PHE A 59 12.43 -1.23 -1.14
CA PHE A 59 12.85 -1.03 -2.53
C PHE A 59 11.92 -1.72 -3.52
N THR A 60 11.67 -3.01 -3.32
CA THR A 60 10.85 -3.81 -4.23
C THR A 60 9.41 -3.31 -4.27
N ARG A 61 8.83 -3.01 -3.09
CA ARG A 61 7.41 -2.69 -2.96
C ARG A 61 7.09 -1.26 -3.38
N TYR A 62 7.95 -0.29 -3.08
CA TYR A 62 7.64 1.13 -3.25
C TYR A 62 8.45 1.82 -4.34
N ILE A 63 9.60 1.28 -4.76
CA ILE A 63 10.38 1.85 -5.87
C ILE A 63 10.06 1.13 -7.17
N ILE A 64 10.13 -0.20 -7.18
CA ILE A 64 9.98 -0.98 -8.42
C ILE A 64 8.52 -1.05 -8.87
N LYS A 65 7.57 -1.21 -7.93
CA LYS A 65 6.14 -1.40 -8.25
C LYS A 65 5.41 -0.07 -8.26
N ASP A 66 4.72 0.21 -9.35
CA ASP A 66 3.75 1.31 -9.47
C ASP A 66 2.33 0.73 -9.45
N PHE A 67 1.36 1.54 -8.99
CA PHE A 67 -0.05 1.21 -9.06
C PHE A 67 -0.77 2.20 -9.95
N VAL A 68 -1.69 1.69 -10.75
CA VAL A 68 -2.62 2.48 -11.55
C VAL A 68 -4.03 2.07 -11.15
N TYR A 69 -4.84 3.04 -10.79
CA TYR A 69 -6.25 2.86 -10.48
C TYR A 69 -7.07 3.26 -11.70
N ALA A 70 -7.94 2.38 -12.16
CA ALA A 70 -8.77 2.64 -13.33
C ALA A 70 -10.18 2.10 -13.13
N SER A 71 -11.16 2.72 -13.81
CA SER A 71 -12.50 2.17 -13.95
C SER A 71 -12.63 1.52 -15.32
N VAL A 72 -13.18 0.32 -15.36
CA VAL A 72 -13.41 -0.45 -16.57
C VAL A 72 -14.91 -0.79 -16.63
N LYS A 73 -15.51 -0.67 -17.82
CA LYS A 73 -16.87 -1.15 -18.00
C LYS A 73 -16.89 -2.68 -18.03
N ASP A 74 -17.78 -3.27 -17.26
CA ASP A 74 -18.06 -4.68 -17.34
C ASP A 74 -18.91 -5.02 -18.56
N GLU A 75 -18.91 -6.28 -18.97
CA GLU A 75 -19.71 -6.78 -20.11
C GLU A 75 -21.21 -6.56 -19.93
N ASN A 76 -21.67 -6.50 -18.68
CA ASN A 76 -23.08 -6.24 -18.31
C ASN A 76 -23.42 -4.74 -18.18
N GLY A 77 -22.51 -3.84 -18.54
CA GLY A 77 -22.71 -2.39 -18.43
C GLY A 77 -22.44 -1.82 -17.03
N GLY A 78 -22.05 -2.65 -16.07
CA GLY A 78 -21.57 -2.21 -14.76
C GLY A 78 -20.20 -1.50 -14.84
N ILE A 79 -19.78 -0.90 -13.73
CA ILE A 79 -18.48 -0.27 -13.62
C ILE A 79 -17.67 -1.04 -12.60
N ASP A 80 -16.52 -1.52 -13.01
CA ASP A 80 -15.55 -2.16 -12.14
C ASP A 80 -14.41 -1.21 -11.86
N PHE A 81 -13.98 -1.19 -10.61
CA PHE A 81 -12.76 -0.55 -10.20
C PHE A 81 -11.60 -1.56 -10.26
N THR A 82 -10.53 -1.19 -10.92
CA THR A 82 -9.36 -2.04 -11.08
C THR A 82 -8.11 -1.38 -10.52
N VAL A 83 -7.26 -2.19 -9.88
CA VAL A 83 -5.91 -1.80 -9.50
C VAL A 83 -4.94 -2.62 -10.32
N THR A 84 -4.11 -1.94 -11.07
CA THR A 84 -3.09 -2.54 -11.91
C THR A 84 -1.71 -2.27 -11.31
N GLU A 85 -0.96 -3.34 -11.05
CA GLU A 85 0.46 -3.27 -10.67
C GLU A 85 1.30 -3.19 -11.93
N GLN A 86 2.12 -2.15 -12.03
CA GLN A 86 3.08 -1.97 -13.10
C GLN A 86 4.50 -2.15 -12.57
N THR A 87 5.28 -3.00 -13.24
CA THR A 87 6.69 -3.23 -12.94
C THR A 87 7.46 -3.18 -14.24
N TYR A 88 8.28 -2.13 -14.48
CA TYR A 88 9.05 -1.92 -15.71
C TYR A 88 8.26 -2.19 -17.00
N LYS A 89 8.24 -3.44 -17.45
CA LYS A 89 7.62 -3.87 -18.73
C LYS A 89 6.36 -4.72 -18.53
N LYS A 90 6.01 -5.06 -17.29
CA LYS A 90 4.87 -5.92 -16.98
C LYS A 90 3.78 -5.12 -16.27
N SER A 91 2.55 -5.31 -16.74
CA SER A 91 1.35 -4.74 -16.16
C SER A 91 0.40 -5.88 -15.83
N VAL A 92 -0.01 -5.99 -14.57
CA VAL A 92 -0.89 -7.05 -14.08
C VAL A 92 -2.01 -6.44 -13.26
N VAL A 93 -3.26 -6.80 -13.57
CA VAL A 93 -4.40 -6.44 -12.74
C VAL A 93 -4.35 -7.28 -11.47
N VAL A 94 -4.12 -6.61 -10.32
CA VAL A 94 -3.99 -7.26 -9.01
C VAL A 94 -5.26 -7.20 -8.17
N CYS A 95 -6.18 -6.33 -8.54
CA CYS A 95 -7.49 -6.22 -7.90
C CYS A 95 -8.52 -5.75 -8.91
N ARG A 96 -9.71 -6.36 -8.89
CA ARG A 96 -10.89 -5.93 -9.64
C ARG A 96 -12.09 -6.09 -8.73
N ILE A 97 -12.84 -5.03 -8.50
CA ILE A 97 -14.06 -5.05 -7.69
C ILE A 97 -15.17 -4.32 -8.45
N SER A 98 -16.36 -4.88 -8.42
CA SER A 98 -17.53 -4.17 -8.91
C SER A 98 -17.90 -3.03 -7.97
N THR A 99 -18.18 -1.86 -8.53
CA THR A 99 -18.59 -0.70 -7.72
C THR A 99 -19.90 -0.96 -6.99
N ALA A 100 -20.78 -1.82 -7.54
CA ALA A 100 -22.01 -2.26 -6.90
C ALA A 100 -21.78 -3.06 -5.60
N ASN A 101 -20.60 -3.66 -5.43
CA ASN A 101 -20.22 -4.46 -4.26
C ASN A 101 -19.53 -3.63 -3.17
N VAL A 102 -19.37 -2.32 -3.36
CA VAL A 102 -18.76 -1.41 -2.39
C VAL A 102 -19.78 -1.10 -1.28
N GLU A 103 -19.44 -1.46 -0.05
CA GLU A 103 -20.31 -1.25 1.11
C GLU A 103 -20.09 0.11 1.77
N LYS A 104 -18.81 0.48 1.96
CA LYS A 104 -18.45 1.72 2.67
C LYS A 104 -17.09 2.24 2.21
N ILE A 105 -16.95 3.57 2.28
CA ILE A 105 -15.73 4.27 1.94
C ILE A 105 -15.34 5.14 3.12
N PHE A 106 -14.06 5.08 3.50
CA PHE A 106 -13.48 5.90 4.55
C PHE A 106 -12.30 6.68 4.00
N VAL A 107 -12.34 7.99 4.20
CA VAL A 107 -11.18 8.85 3.96
C VAL A 107 -10.52 9.11 5.31
N VAL A 108 -9.28 8.67 5.44
CA VAL A 108 -8.54 8.69 6.70
C VAL A 108 -7.27 9.50 6.52
N ASP A 109 -7.10 10.53 7.37
CA ASP A 109 -5.84 11.24 7.52
C ASP A 109 -4.99 10.55 8.59
N GLN A 110 -3.69 10.39 8.36
CA GLN A 110 -2.78 9.74 9.33
C GLN A 110 -2.75 10.43 10.71
N GLY A 111 -3.14 11.70 10.79
CA GLY A 111 -3.26 12.45 12.05
C GLY A 111 -4.52 12.12 12.86
N ASP A 112 -5.55 11.54 12.24
CA ASP A 112 -6.83 11.24 12.90
C ASP A 112 -6.85 9.82 13.47
N LYS A 113 -6.21 9.67 14.65
CA LYS A 113 -6.13 8.38 15.36
C LYS A 113 -7.51 7.78 15.67
N THR A 114 -8.53 8.64 15.86
CA THR A 114 -9.88 8.19 16.20
C THR A 114 -10.53 7.45 15.03
N LYS A 115 -10.50 8.04 13.83
CA LYS A 115 -11.00 7.40 12.62
C LYS A 115 -10.22 6.14 12.25
N GLU A 116 -8.89 6.18 12.43
CA GLU A 116 -8.04 5.02 12.17
C GLU A 116 -8.38 3.85 13.10
N LEU A 117 -8.62 4.09 14.39
CA LEU A 117 -9.04 3.07 15.36
C LEU A 117 -10.42 2.50 15.03
N GLN A 118 -11.38 3.36 14.71
CA GLN A 118 -12.72 2.93 14.30
C GLN A 118 -12.66 2.04 13.05
N LEU A 119 -11.88 2.45 12.04
CA LEU A 119 -11.69 1.65 10.83
C LEU A 119 -11.03 0.30 11.12
N LYS A 120 -9.99 0.27 11.98
CA LYS A 120 -9.33 -0.98 12.40
C LYS A 120 -10.30 -1.93 13.11
N GLN A 121 -11.18 -1.40 13.97
CA GLN A 121 -12.20 -2.18 14.65
C GLN A 121 -13.24 -2.74 13.68
N LEU A 122 -13.74 -1.91 12.75
CA LEU A 122 -14.69 -2.35 11.71
C LEU A 122 -14.11 -3.47 10.85
N ILE A 123 -12.88 -3.30 10.38
CA ILE A 123 -12.17 -4.31 9.58
C ILE A 123 -11.99 -5.62 10.37
N LYS A 124 -11.65 -5.53 11.66
CA LYS A 124 -11.47 -6.71 12.53
C LYS A 124 -12.78 -7.43 12.78
N ASN A 125 -13.83 -6.68 13.12
CA ASN A 125 -15.15 -7.25 13.44
C ASN A 125 -15.83 -7.88 12.22
N GLY A 126 -15.69 -7.23 11.05
CA GLY A 126 -16.22 -7.73 9.78
C GLY A 126 -15.34 -8.79 9.11
N LYS A 127 -14.21 -9.18 9.74
CA LYS A 127 -13.23 -10.16 9.20
C LYS A 127 -12.76 -9.83 7.78
N TYR A 128 -12.66 -8.54 7.43
CA TYR A 128 -12.23 -8.11 6.11
C TYR A 128 -10.77 -8.52 5.83
N LYS A 129 -10.54 -9.11 4.66
CA LYS A 129 -9.20 -9.37 4.16
C LYS A 129 -8.58 -8.05 3.67
N ARG A 130 -7.42 -7.70 4.21
CA ARG A 130 -6.78 -6.39 3.95
C ARG A 130 -5.85 -6.46 2.77
N PHE A 131 -5.99 -5.51 1.86
CA PHE A 131 -5.07 -5.30 0.76
C PHE A 131 -4.58 -3.85 0.78
N ASN A 132 -3.27 -3.66 0.70
CA ASN A 132 -2.66 -2.34 0.67
C ASN A 132 -2.09 -2.09 -0.73
N TYR A 133 -2.71 -1.19 -1.46
CA TYR A 133 -2.29 -0.75 -2.79
C TYR A 133 -1.82 0.70 -2.80
N CYS A 134 -1.55 1.32 -1.64
CA CYS A 134 -0.93 2.63 -1.58
C CYS A 134 0.42 2.62 -2.33
N ALA A 135 0.64 3.65 -3.12
CA ALA A 135 1.86 3.79 -3.90
C ALA A 135 3.02 4.31 -3.06
N ASP A 136 2.74 5.09 -2.01
CA ASP A 136 3.75 5.64 -1.11
C ASP A 136 3.69 4.99 0.28
N LEU A 137 4.85 4.91 0.93
CA LEU A 137 4.97 4.49 2.32
C LEU A 137 4.46 5.59 3.28
N PHE A 138 4.54 6.84 2.88
CA PHE A 138 4.27 8.04 3.66
C PHE A 138 3.01 8.79 3.22
N ASP A 139 2.01 8.07 2.66
CA ASP A 139 0.74 8.70 2.31
C ASP A 139 0.10 9.33 3.54
N GLU A 140 0.06 10.65 3.60
CA GLU A 140 -0.54 11.41 4.72
C GLU A 140 -2.05 11.18 4.80
N LYS A 141 -2.67 10.87 3.66
CA LYS A 141 -4.10 10.62 3.52
C LYS A 141 -4.34 9.42 2.62
N TYR A 142 -5.29 8.56 2.98
CA TYR A 142 -5.65 7.38 2.19
C TYR A 142 -7.15 7.15 2.17
N ILE A 143 -7.62 6.43 1.15
CA ILE A 143 -8.99 5.94 1.05
C ILE A 143 -8.98 4.45 1.39
N CYS A 144 -9.89 4.06 2.29
CA CYS A 144 -10.17 2.66 2.55
C CYS A 144 -11.56 2.32 2.02
N VAL A 145 -11.61 1.41 1.06
CA VAL A 145 -12.84 0.90 0.44
C VAL A 145 -13.13 -0.46 1.04
N LEU A 146 -14.32 -0.60 1.65
CA LEU A 146 -14.85 -1.88 2.11
C LEU A 146 -15.82 -2.40 1.06
N ALA A 147 -15.59 -3.60 0.59
CA ALA A 147 -16.41 -4.25 -0.42
C ALA A 147 -16.62 -5.73 -0.08
N ASN A 148 -17.66 -6.30 -0.67
CA ASN A 148 -17.93 -7.72 -0.57
C ASN A 148 -17.79 -8.37 -1.95
N GLU A 149 -16.67 -9.04 -2.19
CA GLU A 149 -16.40 -9.65 -3.48
C GLU A 149 -16.59 -11.16 -3.41
N CYS A 150 -17.54 -11.67 -4.19
CA CYS A 150 -17.89 -13.10 -4.21
C CYS A 150 -18.15 -13.70 -2.80
N GLY A 151 -18.79 -12.95 -1.91
CA GLY A 151 -19.07 -13.38 -0.53
C GLY A 151 -17.87 -13.26 0.43
N GLN A 152 -16.75 -12.69 -0.03
CA GLN A 152 -15.59 -12.41 0.81
C GLN A 152 -15.48 -10.92 1.13
N PRO A 153 -15.51 -10.52 2.39
CA PRO A 153 -15.31 -9.12 2.77
C PRO A 153 -13.84 -8.72 2.55
N VAL A 154 -13.63 -7.68 1.75
CA VAL A 154 -12.32 -7.14 1.41
C VAL A 154 -12.21 -5.67 1.79
N ALA A 155 -11.05 -5.27 2.30
CA ALA A 155 -10.71 -3.90 2.63
C ALA A 155 -9.50 -3.47 1.81
N LEU A 156 -9.71 -2.51 0.92
CA LEU A 156 -8.66 -1.98 0.04
C LEU A 156 -8.18 -0.64 0.59
N LYS A 157 -6.88 -0.52 0.84
CA LYS A 157 -6.23 0.74 1.18
C LYS A 157 -5.57 1.31 -0.08
N LEU A 158 -6.01 2.52 -0.49
CA LEU A 158 -5.61 3.21 -1.72
C LEU A 158 -5.03 4.58 -1.38
N SER A 159 -4.06 5.07 -2.16
CA SER A 159 -3.58 6.45 -2.05
C SER A 159 -4.70 7.43 -2.36
N TYR A 160 -4.82 8.48 -1.53
CA TYR A 160 -5.90 9.45 -1.68
C TYR A 160 -5.74 10.30 -2.94
N HIS A 161 -6.86 10.49 -3.63
CA HIS A 161 -7.01 11.51 -4.66
C HIS A 161 -8.47 11.99 -4.69
N PRO A 162 -8.73 13.29 -4.89
CA PRO A 162 -10.10 13.82 -4.93
C PRO A 162 -10.99 13.15 -5.97
N SER A 163 -10.44 12.87 -7.16
CA SER A 163 -11.19 12.18 -8.22
C SER A 163 -11.55 10.73 -7.87
N LEU A 164 -10.75 10.06 -7.04
CA LEU A 164 -11.05 8.71 -6.56
C LEU A 164 -12.17 8.75 -5.51
N GLU A 165 -12.18 9.78 -4.67
CA GLU A 165 -13.25 9.99 -3.70
C GLU A 165 -14.58 10.32 -4.39
N SER A 166 -14.59 11.21 -5.41
CA SER A 166 -15.80 11.53 -6.19
C SER A 166 -16.28 10.30 -6.96
N PHE A 167 -15.39 9.54 -7.58
CA PHE A 167 -15.74 8.31 -8.29
C PHE A 167 -16.56 7.34 -7.43
N PHE A 168 -16.09 7.06 -6.22
CA PHE A 168 -16.80 6.14 -5.33
C PHE A 168 -18.05 6.73 -4.67
N LYS A 169 -18.22 8.06 -4.64
CA LYS A 169 -19.43 8.71 -4.10
C LYS A 169 -20.56 8.82 -5.13
N GLU A 170 -20.20 8.84 -6.42
CA GLU A 170 -21.15 8.97 -7.54
C GLU A 170 -21.66 7.61 -8.03
N THR A 171 -21.06 6.53 -7.56
CA THR A 171 -21.38 5.15 -7.91
C THR A 171 -22.20 4.50 -6.83
#